data_398c5bc31e52fe3cc976d252143684af
#
_entry.id   398c5bc31e52fe3cc976d252143684af
#
_cell.length_a   1.000
_cell.length_b   1.000
_cell.length_c   1.000
_cell.angle_alpha   90.00
_cell.angle_beta   90.00
_cell.angle_gamma   90.00
#
_symmetry.space_group_name_H-M   'P 1'
#
loop_
_entity.id
_entity.type
_entity.pdbx_description
1 polymer ?
#
loop_
_entity_poly.entity_id
_entity_poly.type
_entity_poly.pdbx_seq_one_letter_code
_entity_poly.pdbx_strand_id
1 'polypeptide(L)'
;MKHSLKLTVFFIMVSILMSCAYFNMYYNARESYNEAEKKRKETNTKDKGLYENSLKELSKILEFYPDSKWVDDALLMMGLCYLRQEEYDKARRKFIELITNHPGTDLIDQAK
;
A
#
# COMPACT_ATOMS: atom_id res chain seq x y z
N MET A 1 -6.54 -17.81 36.70
CA MET A 1 -5.25 -17.23 36.31
C MET A 1 -4.62 -17.85 35.07
N LYS A 2 -4.56 -19.17 34.97
CA LYS A 2 -3.97 -19.83 33.78
C LYS A 2 -4.71 -19.58 32.48
N HIS A 3 -6.05 -19.37 32.50
CA HIS A 3 -6.87 -19.10 31.32
C HIS A 3 -6.68 -17.68 30.78
N SER A 4 -6.51 -16.65 31.64
CA SER A 4 -6.25 -15.29 31.21
C SER A 4 -4.88 -15.13 30.55
N LEU A 5 -3.87 -15.84 31.04
CA LEU A 5 -2.53 -15.83 30.45
C LEU A 5 -2.51 -16.44 29.07
N LYS A 6 -3.18 -17.59 28.87
CA LYS A 6 -3.32 -18.24 27.57
C LYS A 6 -4.09 -17.36 26.57
N LEU A 7 -5.14 -16.69 27.01
CA LEU A 7 -5.92 -15.77 26.20
C LEU A 7 -5.08 -14.57 25.76
N THR A 8 -4.32 -13.99 26.69
CA THR A 8 -3.42 -12.87 26.43
C THR A 8 -2.35 -13.25 25.43
N VAL A 9 -1.71 -14.39 25.58
CA VAL A 9 -0.70 -14.92 24.64
C VAL A 9 -1.30 -15.17 23.27
N PHE A 10 -2.51 -15.72 23.22
CA PHE A 10 -3.24 -15.94 21.96
C PHE A 10 -3.49 -14.61 21.22
N PHE A 11 -3.98 -13.59 21.91
CA PHE A 11 -4.22 -12.25 21.31
C PHE A 11 -2.93 -11.61 20.82
N ILE A 12 -1.84 -11.72 21.56
CA ILE A 12 -0.53 -11.22 21.15
C ILE A 12 -0.05 -11.93 19.88
N MET A 13 -0.19 -13.25 19.83
CA MET A 13 0.21 -14.06 18.68
C MET A 13 -0.62 -13.73 17.43
N VAL A 14 -1.92 -13.55 17.57
CA VAL A 14 -2.80 -13.13 16.47
C VAL A 14 -2.41 -11.73 15.96
N SER A 15 -2.09 -10.79 16.86
CA SER A 15 -1.65 -9.45 16.48
C SER A 15 -0.34 -9.47 15.69
N ILE A 16 0.61 -10.31 16.08
CA ILE A 16 1.88 -10.50 15.36
C ILE A 16 1.63 -11.08 13.96
N LEU A 17 0.77 -12.08 13.84
CA LEU A 17 0.43 -12.69 12.55
C LEU A 17 -0.26 -11.70 11.60
N MET A 18 -1.17 -10.89 12.13
CA MET A 18 -1.84 -9.82 11.36
C MET A 18 -0.84 -8.79 10.86
N SER A 19 0.09 -8.39 11.71
CA SER A 19 1.16 -7.45 11.36
C SER A 19 2.08 -8.02 10.27
N CYS A 20 2.44 -9.30 10.34
CA CYS A 20 3.24 -9.97 9.32
C CYS A 20 2.51 -10.05 7.97
N ALA A 21 1.22 -10.37 7.97
CA ALA A 21 0.40 -10.44 6.76
C ALA A 21 0.32 -9.07 6.07
N TYR A 22 0.09 -8.01 6.83
CA TYR A 22 0.10 -6.63 6.34
C TYR A 22 1.46 -6.26 5.73
N PHE A 23 2.54 -6.54 6.45
CA PHE A 23 3.90 -6.25 5.99
C PHE A 23 4.21 -6.96 4.67
N ASN A 24 3.78 -8.22 4.52
CA ASN A 24 3.93 -8.97 3.27
C ASN A 24 3.20 -8.33 2.10
N MET A 25 1.97 -7.85 2.29
CA MET A 25 1.20 -7.18 1.24
C MET A 25 1.91 -5.92 0.76
N TYR A 26 2.35 -5.09 1.69
CA TYR A 26 3.05 -3.85 1.37
C TYR A 26 4.41 -4.13 0.71
N TYR A 27 5.16 -5.09 1.25
CA TYR A 27 6.45 -5.50 0.68
C TYR A 27 6.29 -5.98 -0.77
N ASN A 28 5.33 -6.86 -1.03
CA ASN A 28 5.07 -7.37 -2.38
C ASN A 28 4.65 -6.27 -3.34
N ALA A 29 3.81 -5.35 -2.89
CA ALA A 29 3.40 -4.18 -3.67
C ALA A 29 4.60 -3.32 -4.05
N ARG A 30 5.45 -3.04 -3.07
CA ARG A 30 6.65 -2.22 -3.24
C ARG A 30 7.67 -2.87 -4.18
N GLU A 31 7.87 -4.17 -4.06
CA GLU A 31 8.76 -4.92 -4.95
C GLU A 31 8.29 -4.86 -6.40
N SER A 32 7.01 -5.10 -6.65
CA SER A 32 6.43 -5.01 -7.99
C SER A 32 6.54 -3.61 -8.57
N TYR A 33 6.26 -2.59 -7.76
CA TYR A 33 6.38 -1.19 -8.16
C TYR A 33 7.83 -0.83 -8.50
N ASN A 34 8.76 -1.18 -7.64
CA ASN A 34 10.19 -0.87 -7.84
C ASN A 34 10.75 -1.56 -9.09
N GLU A 35 10.36 -2.79 -9.34
CA GLU A 35 10.75 -3.52 -10.54
C GLU A 35 10.19 -2.86 -11.81
N ALA A 36 8.92 -2.44 -11.76
CA ALA A 36 8.29 -1.70 -12.87
C ALA A 36 9.01 -0.38 -13.14
N GLU A 37 9.34 0.38 -12.08
CA GLU A 37 10.08 1.64 -12.20
C GLU A 37 11.49 1.43 -12.75
N LYS A 38 12.16 0.37 -12.33
CA LYS A 38 13.48 0.00 -12.84
C LYS A 38 13.44 -0.27 -14.36
N LYS A 39 12.49 -1.09 -14.80
CA LYS A 39 12.28 -1.36 -16.22
C LYS A 39 11.99 -0.09 -17.03
N ARG A 40 11.16 0.78 -16.47
CA ARG A 40 10.82 2.06 -17.11
C ARG A 40 12.05 2.95 -17.29
N LYS A 41 12.90 3.02 -16.29
CA LYS A 41 14.12 3.87 -16.31
C LYS A 41 15.22 3.30 -17.19
N GLU A 42 15.42 1.99 -17.17
CA GLU A 42 16.53 1.34 -17.87
C GLU A 42 16.21 1.04 -19.34
N THR A 43 15.01 0.61 -19.64
CA THR A 43 14.62 0.14 -20.98
C THR A 43 13.50 0.96 -21.62
N ASN A 44 13.00 1.98 -20.94
CA ASN A 44 11.82 2.76 -21.35
C ASN A 44 10.61 1.88 -21.66
N THR A 45 10.49 0.75 -20.94
CA THR A 45 9.39 -0.20 -21.09
C THR A 45 8.40 -0.05 -19.95
N LYS A 46 7.13 0.10 -20.28
CA LYS A 46 6.04 0.13 -19.30
C LYS A 46 5.55 -1.30 -19.07
N ASP A 47 5.86 -1.87 -17.92
CA ASP A 47 5.36 -3.19 -17.52
C ASP A 47 4.04 -3.04 -16.77
N LYS A 48 2.94 -3.11 -17.51
CA LYS A 48 1.59 -2.98 -16.97
C LYS A 48 1.30 -4.05 -15.92
N GLY A 49 1.74 -5.28 -16.13
CA GLY A 49 1.51 -6.38 -15.19
C GLY A 49 2.11 -6.13 -13.81
N LEU A 50 3.30 -5.55 -13.75
CA LEU A 50 3.96 -5.21 -12.48
C LEU A 50 3.22 -4.10 -11.73
N TYR A 51 2.76 -3.06 -12.43
CA TYR A 51 1.94 -2.02 -11.80
C TYR A 51 0.61 -2.57 -11.32
N GLU A 52 -0.03 -3.45 -12.08
CA GLU A 52 -1.28 -4.08 -11.68
C GLU A 52 -1.10 -5.02 -10.46
N ASN A 53 0.00 -5.75 -10.39
CA ASN A 53 0.33 -6.57 -9.21
C ASN A 53 0.48 -5.70 -7.96
N SER A 54 1.17 -4.57 -8.09
CA SER A 54 1.30 -3.61 -7.00
C SER A 54 -0.06 -3.10 -6.55
N LEU A 55 -0.90 -2.66 -7.49
CA LEU A 55 -2.27 -2.17 -7.21
C LEU A 55 -3.12 -3.23 -6.50
N LYS A 56 -3.02 -4.48 -6.91
CA LYS A 56 -3.75 -5.60 -6.30
C LYS A 56 -3.40 -5.75 -4.82
N GLU A 57 -2.12 -5.76 -4.49
CA GLU A 57 -1.66 -5.89 -3.10
C GLU A 57 -2.02 -4.66 -2.27
N LEU A 58 -1.88 -3.46 -2.85
CA LEU A 58 -2.25 -2.21 -2.18
C LEU A 58 -3.76 -2.13 -1.90
N SER A 59 -4.58 -2.60 -2.84
CA SER A 59 -6.03 -2.66 -2.66
C SER A 59 -6.43 -3.56 -1.50
N LYS A 60 -5.73 -4.66 -1.29
CA LYS A 60 -5.94 -5.53 -0.12
C LYS A 60 -5.66 -4.80 1.19
N ILE A 61 -4.63 -3.95 1.22
CA ILE A 61 -4.30 -3.16 2.41
C ILE A 61 -5.46 -2.22 2.76
N LEU A 62 -6.02 -1.53 1.78
CA LEU A 62 -7.16 -0.63 2.00
C LEU A 62 -8.42 -1.38 2.43
N GLU A 63 -8.63 -2.58 1.91
CA GLU A 63 -9.80 -3.42 2.23
C GLU A 63 -9.71 -4.03 3.63
N PHE A 64 -8.56 -4.62 3.98
CA PHE A 64 -8.40 -5.39 5.22
C PHE A 64 -7.84 -4.60 6.39
N TYR A 65 -7.11 -3.51 6.11
CA TYR A 65 -6.44 -2.69 7.13
C TYR A 65 -6.70 -1.20 6.94
N PRO A 66 -7.99 -0.78 6.82
CA PRO A 66 -8.32 0.62 6.50
C PRO A 66 -7.87 1.64 7.56
N ASP A 67 -7.69 1.20 8.80
CA ASP A 67 -7.26 2.06 9.91
C ASP A 67 -5.74 2.00 10.16
N SER A 68 -5.00 1.31 9.32
CA SER A 68 -3.55 1.22 9.44
C SER A 68 -2.89 2.58 9.18
N LYS A 69 -1.85 2.89 9.96
CA LYS A 69 -1.02 4.09 9.76
C LYS A 69 -0.28 4.12 8.41
N TRP A 70 -0.24 3.01 7.70
CA TRP A 70 0.43 2.88 6.40
C TRP A 70 -0.51 3.06 5.21
N VAL A 71 -1.79 3.34 5.46
CA VAL A 71 -2.78 3.57 4.39
C VAL A 71 -2.39 4.77 3.53
N ASP A 72 -1.78 5.79 4.11
CA ASP A 72 -1.29 6.96 3.38
C ASP A 72 -0.20 6.59 2.36
N ASP A 73 0.78 5.76 2.77
CA ASP A 73 1.80 5.24 1.84
C ASP A 73 1.17 4.41 0.72
N ALA A 74 0.18 3.58 1.06
CA ALA A 74 -0.53 2.76 0.08
C ALA A 74 -1.29 3.62 -0.93
N LEU A 75 -1.99 4.66 -0.47
CA LEU A 75 -2.71 5.59 -1.34
C LEU A 75 -1.78 6.33 -2.29
N LEU A 76 -0.63 6.79 -1.80
CA LEU A 76 0.37 7.45 -2.64
C LEU A 76 0.87 6.50 -3.72
N MET A 77 1.26 5.29 -3.35
CA MET A 77 1.77 4.31 -4.31
C MET A 77 0.71 3.91 -5.34
N MET A 78 -0.56 3.77 -4.94
CA MET A 78 -1.66 3.52 -5.88
C MET A 78 -1.80 4.65 -6.89
N GLY A 79 -1.76 5.89 -6.42
CA GLY A 79 -1.81 7.06 -7.29
C GLY A 79 -0.67 7.06 -8.30
N LEU A 80 0.55 6.75 -7.84
CA LEU A 80 1.71 6.66 -8.73
C LEU A 80 1.58 5.53 -9.75
N CYS A 81 1.07 4.36 -9.36
CA CYS A 81 0.82 3.25 -10.29
C CYS A 81 -0.16 3.65 -11.39
N TYR A 82 -1.25 4.31 -11.03
CA TYR A 82 -2.23 4.80 -12.01
C TYR A 82 -1.62 5.87 -12.91
N LEU A 83 -0.83 6.79 -12.33
CA LEU A 83 -0.17 7.84 -13.10
C LEU A 83 0.77 7.25 -14.16
N ARG A 84 1.55 6.24 -13.78
CA ARG A 84 2.46 5.56 -14.73
C ARG A 84 1.72 4.83 -15.85
N GLN A 85 0.50 4.40 -15.60
CA GLN A 85 -0.36 3.76 -16.59
C GLN A 85 -1.22 4.76 -17.37
N GLU A 86 -1.04 6.06 -17.13
CA GLU A 86 -1.80 7.14 -17.78
C GLU A 86 -3.30 7.10 -17.45
N GLU A 87 -3.64 6.45 -16.33
CA GLU A 87 -5.00 6.45 -15.79
C GLU A 87 -5.20 7.64 -14.85
N TYR A 88 -5.21 8.83 -15.42
CA TYR A 88 -5.12 10.10 -14.68
C TYR A 88 -6.28 10.33 -13.71
N ASP A 89 -7.50 9.96 -14.08
CA ASP A 89 -8.67 10.13 -13.20
C ASP A 89 -8.58 9.25 -11.96
N LYS A 90 -8.08 8.03 -12.12
CA LYS A 90 -7.88 7.11 -11.00
C LYS A 90 -6.73 7.59 -10.10
N ALA A 91 -5.64 8.05 -10.69
CA ALA A 91 -4.52 8.63 -9.96
C ALA A 91 -4.98 9.83 -9.13
N ARG A 92 -5.71 10.74 -9.75
CA ARG A 92 -6.25 11.93 -9.08
C ARG A 92 -7.12 11.57 -7.89
N ARG A 93 -8.00 10.58 -8.04
CA ARG A 93 -8.86 10.14 -6.92
C ARG A 93 -8.06 9.64 -5.73
N LYS A 94 -7.00 8.88 -5.95
CA LYS A 94 -6.15 8.37 -4.88
C LYS A 94 -5.36 9.48 -4.19
N PHE A 95 -4.85 10.45 -4.95
CA PHE A 95 -4.16 11.60 -4.39
C PHE A 95 -5.10 12.50 -3.59
N ILE A 96 -6.31 12.74 -4.08
CA ILE A 96 -7.33 13.52 -3.35
C ILE A 96 -7.72 12.80 -2.06
N GLU A 97 -7.91 11.49 -2.10
CA GLU A 97 -8.22 10.66 -0.93
C GLU A 97 -7.11 10.78 0.13
N LEU A 98 -5.85 10.73 -0.29
CA LEU A 98 -4.70 10.92 0.59
C LEU A 98 -4.73 12.30 1.25
N ILE A 99 -4.87 13.35 0.47
CA ILE A 99 -4.85 14.74 0.94
C ILE A 99 -6.02 15.01 1.89
N THR A 100 -7.21 14.49 1.57
CA THR A 100 -8.44 14.74 2.33
C THR A 100 -8.48 13.96 3.64
N ASN A 101 -8.09 12.69 3.61
CA ASN A 101 -8.25 11.79 4.75
C ASN A 101 -6.99 11.69 5.64
N HIS A 102 -5.84 12.12 5.12
CA HIS A 102 -4.56 12.05 5.83
C HIS A 102 -3.81 13.39 5.77
N PRO A 103 -4.43 14.50 6.23
CA PRO A 103 -3.85 15.85 6.04
C PRO A 103 -2.54 16.09 6.80
N GLY A 104 -2.24 15.26 7.80
CA GLY A 104 -1.00 15.37 8.59
C GLY A 104 0.17 14.54 8.06
N THR A 105 0.02 13.87 6.93
CA THR A 105 1.11 13.05 6.38
C THR A 105 2.16 13.90 5.67
N ASP A 106 3.42 13.47 5.76
CA ASP A 106 4.55 14.07 5.05
C ASP A 106 4.48 13.83 3.52
N LEU A 107 3.57 12.97 3.07
CA LEU A 107 3.44 12.57 1.67
C LEU A 107 2.57 13.52 0.83
N ILE A 108 1.95 14.52 1.45
CA ILE A 108 1.03 15.44 0.76
C ILE A 108 1.71 16.16 -0.40
N ASP A 109 2.95 16.59 -0.21
CA ASP A 109 3.69 17.31 -1.26
C ASP A 109 3.95 16.43 -2.49
N GLN A 110 4.11 15.14 -2.30
CA GLN A 110 4.26 14.19 -3.41
C GLN A 110 2.94 13.93 -4.15
N ALA A 111 1.80 14.05 -3.46
CA ALA A 111 0.46 13.84 -4.03
C ALA A 111 -0.07 15.07 -4.80
N LYS A 112 0.47 16.24 -4.55
CA LYS A 112 0.12 17.48 -5.28
C LYS A 112 0.77 17.54 -6.65
#